data_3c57b8779f7910715c3cbc3aea0fa1de
#
_entry.id   3c57b8779f7910715c3cbc3aea0fa1de
#
_cell.length_a   1.000
_cell.length_b   1.000
_cell.length_c   1.000
_cell.angle_alpha   90.00
_cell.angle_beta   90.00
_cell.angle_gamma   90.00
#
_symmetry.space_group_name_H-M   'P 1'
#
loop_
_entity.id
_entity.type
_entity.pdbx_description
1 polymer ?
#
loop_
_entity_poly.entity_id
_entity_poly.type
_entity_poly.pdbx_seq_one_letter_code
_entity_poly.pdbx_strand_id
1 'polypeptide(L)'
;DLGDHESIYIIPLSDVHIGEEGFNETLLDNIIKMVKKQDNLFVVLLGDLINNALKTSKSDVYTATMTPQQQVNYIVDKPKPIRHKILGSVSGNHEDRTSKDAGIDLSAVIAQFLDIPYDSASLVYQIKHGTKGSGKNNYVIYTTHGFGGGGSKGAKANKLQKLSELCLADLYVMGHIHDIVTFSDAVYVPDTRHDRMVLKKRTYLSTGSCLQYGGYAEKMLLRPGSEGYPLIHLSDGKVKIIT
;
A
#
# COMPACT_ATOMS: atom_id res chain seq x y z
N ASP A 1 5.68 -1.46 17.72
CA ASP A 1 4.72 -1.90 18.73
C ASP A 1 3.49 -1.02 18.64
N LEU A 2 2.34 -1.60 18.34
CA LEU A 2 1.07 -0.86 18.17
C LEU A 2 0.16 -0.93 19.41
N GLY A 3 0.72 -1.25 20.56
CA GLY A 3 0.04 -1.15 21.86
C GLY A 3 -0.81 -2.35 22.24
N ASP A 4 -1.70 -2.09 23.21
CA ASP A 4 -2.50 -3.11 23.88
C ASP A 4 -3.87 -3.30 23.19
N HIS A 5 -3.85 -3.69 21.90
CA HIS A 5 -5.06 -4.00 21.14
C HIS A 5 -5.19 -5.52 20.94
N GLU A 6 -6.40 -6.06 21.06
CA GLU A 6 -6.70 -7.47 20.73
C GLU A 6 -6.51 -7.74 19.23
N SER A 7 -6.82 -6.76 18.41
CA SER A 7 -6.64 -6.82 16.96
C SER A 7 -6.19 -5.49 16.40
N ILE A 8 -5.47 -5.55 15.28
CA ILE A 8 -5.02 -4.40 14.49
C ILE A 8 -5.63 -4.50 13.10
N TYR A 9 -6.03 -3.34 12.58
CA TYR A 9 -6.44 -3.17 11.20
C TYR A 9 -5.45 -2.28 10.46
N ILE A 10 -5.14 -2.61 9.21
CA ILE A 10 -4.26 -1.79 8.36
C ILE A 10 -4.92 -1.62 6.99
N ILE A 11 -4.98 -0.38 6.51
CA ILE A 11 -5.36 -0.05 5.14
C ILE A 11 -4.07 0.13 4.33
N PRO A 12 -3.83 -0.71 3.31
CA PRO A 12 -2.74 -0.51 2.35
C PRO A 12 -3.19 0.51 1.29
N LEU A 13 -2.93 1.79 1.52
CA LEU A 13 -3.29 2.89 0.63
C LEU A 13 -2.25 3.04 -0.48
N SER A 14 -2.65 2.80 -1.71
CA SER A 14 -1.84 2.83 -2.92
C SER A 14 -2.62 3.44 -4.08
N ASP A 15 -1.93 3.87 -5.12
CA ASP A 15 -2.58 4.24 -6.38
C ASP A 15 -3.73 5.26 -6.17
N VAL A 16 -3.45 6.30 -5.37
CA VAL A 16 -4.41 7.36 -5.05
C VAL A 16 -4.56 8.31 -6.22
N HIS A 17 -3.44 8.58 -6.93
CA HIS A 17 -3.36 9.42 -8.13
C HIS A 17 -4.02 10.79 -7.97
N ILE A 18 -3.73 11.49 -6.87
CA ILE A 18 -4.21 12.87 -6.66
C ILE A 18 -3.83 13.72 -7.87
N GLY A 19 -4.81 14.45 -8.41
CA GLY A 19 -4.64 15.29 -9.60
C GLY A 19 -4.97 14.59 -10.91
N GLU A 20 -5.29 13.29 -10.92
CA GLU A 20 -5.92 12.59 -12.04
C GLU A 20 -7.40 12.99 -12.13
N GLU A 21 -7.97 13.03 -13.33
CA GLU A 21 -9.39 13.36 -13.55
C GLU A 21 -10.33 12.40 -12.83
N GLY A 22 -9.95 11.09 -12.76
CA GLY A 22 -10.71 10.05 -12.08
C GLY A 22 -10.47 9.93 -10.57
N PHE A 23 -9.71 10.83 -9.95
CA PHE A 23 -9.43 10.76 -8.51
C PHE A 23 -10.70 10.87 -7.67
N ASN A 24 -10.97 9.87 -6.84
CA ASN A 24 -12.09 9.85 -5.91
C ASN A 24 -11.72 10.44 -4.55
N GLU A 25 -11.84 11.76 -4.43
CA GLU A 25 -11.58 12.48 -3.18
C GLU A 25 -12.49 12.02 -2.03
N THR A 26 -13.75 11.70 -2.32
CA THR A 26 -14.72 11.23 -1.31
C THR A 26 -14.27 9.93 -0.66
N LEU A 27 -13.72 9.00 -1.45
CA LEU A 27 -13.16 7.74 -0.94
C LEU A 27 -11.99 8.00 0.01
N LEU A 28 -11.05 8.86 -0.38
CA LEU A 28 -9.91 9.23 0.48
C LEU A 28 -10.38 9.90 1.77
N ASP A 29 -11.35 10.80 1.71
CA ASP A 29 -11.94 11.46 2.88
C ASP A 29 -12.58 10.47 3.84
N ASN A 30 -13.31 9.49 3.33
CA ASN A 30 -13.94 8.46 4.12
C ASN A 30 -12.90 7.58 4.83
N ILE A 31 -11.80 7.23 4.14
CA ILE A 31 -10.68 6.48 4.73
C ILE A 31 -10.06 7.29 5.89
N ILE A 32 -9.74 8.55 5.67
CA ILE A 32 -9.16 9.42 6.71
C ILE A 32 -10.08 9.54 7.92
N LYS A 33 -11.39 9.75 7.70
CA LYS A 33 -12.40 9.79 8.76
C LYS A 33 -12.47 8.48 9.54
N MET A 34 -12.44 7.35 8.85
CA MET A 34 -12.46 6.02 9.47
C MET A 34 -11.22 5.78 10.32
N VAL A 35 -10.02 6.07 9.79
CA VAL A 35 -8.75 5.93 10.51
C VAL A 35 -8.69 6.85 11.73
N LYS A 36 -9.19 8.08 11.61
CA LYS A 36 -9.25 9.02 12.72
C LYS A 36 -10.15 8.52 13.88
N LYS A 37 -11.24 7.82 13.54
CA LYS A 37 -12.24 7.35 14.50
C LYS A 37 -11.85 6.07 15.24
N GLN A 38 -11.04 5.19 14.63
CA GLN A 38 -10.73 3.87 15.16
C GLN A 38 -9.28 3.80 15.64
N ASP A 39 -9.05 3.59 16.95
CA ASP A 39 -7.71 3.64 17.54
C ASP A 39 -6.77 2.54 17.06
N ASN A 40 -7.31 1.38 16.74
CA ASN A 40 -6.56 0.20 16.23
C ASN A 40 -6.49 0.10 14.70
N LEU A 41 -6.81 1.17 13.97
CA LEU A 41 -6.73 1.23 12.51
C LEU A 41 -5.57 2.12 12.07
N PHE A 42 -4.69 1.56 11.25
CA PHE A 42 -3.47 2.16 10.74
C PHE A 42 -3.45 2.18 9.20
N VAL A 43 -2.47 2.88 8.62
CA VAL A 43 -2.30 3.00 7.17
C VAL A 43 -0.84 2.72 6.82
N VAL A 44 -0.61 2.05 5.69
CA VAL A 44 0.68 2.02 4.99
C VAL A 44 0.49 2.66 3.62
N LEU A 45 1.44 3.50 3.19
CA LEU A 45 1.40 4.16 1.89
C LEU A 45 2.27 3.37 0.90
N LEU A 46 1.70 2.96 -0.23
CA LEU A 46 2.37 2.06 -1.17
C LEU A 46 2.63 2.71 -2.55
N GLY A 47 2.88 4.03 -2.57
CA GLY A 47 3.22 4.77 -3.78
C GLY A 47 2.05 5.10 -4.71
N ASP A 48 2.36 5.79 -5.79
CA ASP A 48 1.41 6.39 -6.72
C ASP A 48 0.33 7.21 -5.99
N LEU A 49 0.77 7.99 -4.99
CA LEU A 49 -0.10 8.86 -4.19
C LEU A 49 -0.54 10.07 -5.01
N ILE A 50 0.31 10.52 -5.93
CA ILE A 50 0.08 11.65 -6.82
C ILE A 50 0.13 11.21 -8.28
N ASN A 51 -0.62 11.86 -9.15
CA ASN A 51 -0.57 11.58 -10.59
C ASN A 51 0.76 12.00 -11.21
N ASN A 52 1.33 13.12 -10.77
CA ASN A 52 2.62 13.64 -11.23
C ASN A 52 2.77 13.58 -12.75
N ALA A 53 1.75 14.10 -13.50
CA ALA A 53 1.80 14.16 -14.94
C ALA A 53 2.85 15.18 -15.37
N LEU A 54 3.84 14.72 -16.14
CA LEU A 54 4.92 15.53 -16.72
C LEU A 54 4.83 15.45 -18.26
N LYS A 55 5.44 16.40 -18.95
CA LYS A 55 5.48 16.41 -20.44
C LYS A 55 6.14 15.15 -21.01
N THR A 56 7.02 14.51 -20.25
CA THR A 56 7.75 13.30 -20.60
C THR A 56 6.97 12.02 -20.23
N SER A 57 5.87 12.14 -19.50
CA SER A 57 5.08 10.98 -19.03
C SER A 57 3.96 10.60 -20.01
N LYS A 58 3.43 9.38 -19.86
CA LYS A 58 2.25 8.93 -20.61
C LYS A 58 0.95 9.59 -20.14
N SER A 59 0.92 10.09 -18.89
CA SER A 59 -0.24 10.82 -18.35
C SER A 59 -0.34 12.18 -19.03
N ASP A 60 -1.57 12.57 -19.39
CA ASP A 60 -1.81 13.85 -20.05
C ASP A 60 -1.74 15.00 -19.05
N VAL A 61 -0.77 15.89 -19.25
CA VAL A 61 -0.60 17.11 -18.42
C VAL A 61 -1.80 18.04 -18.51
N TYR A 62 -2.50 18.03 -19.64
CA TYR A 62 -3.60 18.97 -19.92
C TYR A 62 -4.93 18.50 -19.29
N THR A 63 -5.06 17.23 -18.91
CA THR A 63 -6.23 16.72 -18.18
C THR A 63 -5.99 16.67 -16.68
N ALA A 64 -4.76 16.93 -16.21
CA ALA A 64 -4.45 16.97 -14.79
C ALA A 64 -5.21 18.13 -14.10
N THR A 65 -5.91 17.81 -13.01
CA THR A 65 -6.72 18.78 -12.25
C THR A 65 -5.90 19.62 -11.29
N MET A 66 -4.66 19.22 -11.01
CA MET A 66 -3.70 19.89 -10.12
C MET A 66 -2.29 19.79 -10.70
N THR A 67 -1.48 20.84 -10.48
CA THR A 67 -0.03 20.78 -10.76
C THR A 67 0.66 19.81 -9.79
N PRO A 68 1.84 19.25 -10.14
CA PRO A 68 2.59 18.36 -9.23
C PRO A 68 2.83 18.97 -7.84
N GLN A 69 3.14 20.27 -7.75
CA GLN A 69 3.30 20.95 -6.46
C GLN A 69 2.02 20.98 -5.63
N GLN A 70 0.87 21.24 -6.28
CA GLN A 70 -0.44 21.21 -5.59
C GLN A 70 -0.78 19.80 -5.10
N GLN A 71 -0.46 18.76 -5.88
CA GLN A 71 -0.66 17.37 -5.50
C GLN A 71 0.17 16.99 -4.27
N VAL A 72 1.46 17.38 -4.23
CA VAL A 72 2.33 17.19 -3.07
C VAL A 72 1.78 17.89 -1.83
N ASN A 73 1.40 19.17 -1.97
CA ASN A 73 0.80 19.90 -0.86
C ASN A 73 -0.47 19.23 -0.35
N TYR A 74 -1.32 18.74 -1.25
CA TYR A 74 -2.56 18.06 -0.92
C TYR A 74 -2.32 16.78 -0.12
N ILE A 75 -1.43 15.88 -0.58
CA ILE A 75 -1.16 14.61 0.11
C ILE A 75 -0.41 14.80 1.44
N VAL A 76 0.31 15.89 1.59
CA VAL A 76 0.94 16.27 2.87
C VAL A 76 -0.09 16.80 3.85
N ASP A 77 -1.01 17.66 3.41
CA ASP A 77 -1.97 18.34 4.28
C ASP A 77 -3.15 17.45 4.67
N LYS A 78 -3.69 16.71 3.72
CA LYS A 78 -4.92 15.93 3.88
C LYS A 78 -4.85 14.89 5.01
N PRO A 79 -3.80 14.04 5.13
CA PRO A 79 -3.70 13.03 6.16
C PRO A 79 -3.08 13.53 7.49
N LYS A 80 -2.75 14.83 7.63
CA LYS A 80 -2.21 15.38 8.90
C LYS A 80 -2.94 14.91 10.16
N PRO A 81 -4.29 14.85 10.18
CA PRO A 81 -5.02 14.42 11.39
C PRO A 81 -4.74 12.96 11.81
N ILE A 82 -4.23 12.13 10.89
CA ILE A 82 -3.96 10.72 11.11
C ILE A 82 -2.49 10.34 10.91
N ARG A 83 -1.57 11.32 10.76
CA ARG A 83 -0.17 11.06 10.43
C ARG A 83 0.51 10.08 11.39
N HIS A 84 0.17 10.15 12.68
CA HIS A 84 0.68 9.27 13.73
C HIS A 84 0.23 7.80 13.59
N LYS A 85 -0.71 7.52 12.68
CA LYS A 85 -1.21 6.18 12.34
C LYS A 85 -0.71 5.71 10.97
N ILE A 86 0.10 6.51 10.29
CA ILE A 86 0.76 6.11 9.03
C ILE A 86 2.07 5.43 9.41
N LEU A 87 2.18 4.14 9.10
CA LEU A 87 3.30 3.31 9.52
C LEU A 87 4.54 3.51 8.66
N GLY A 88 4.39 4.01 7.44
CA GLY A 88 5.47 4.30 6.51
C GLY A 88 4.99 4.38 5.06
N SER A 89 5.92 4.68 4.15
CA SER A 89 5.67 4.86 2.73
C SER A 89 6.75 4.23 1.86
N VAL A 90 6.37 3.72 0.70
CA VAL A 90 7.28 3.36 -0.39
C VAL A 90 7.03 4.24 -1.60
N SER A 91 7.99 4.35 -2.53
CA SER A 91 7.83 5.11 -3.77
C SER A 91 6.90 4.41 -4.75
N GLY A 92 6.22 5.19 -5.59
CA GLY A 92 5.49 4.73 -6.75
C GLY A 92 6.15 5.16 -8.05
N ASN A 93 5.73 4.55 -9.16
CA ASN A 93 6.31 4.89 -10.45
C ASN A 93 5.87 6.28 -10.97
N HIS A 94 4.79 6.86 -10.45
CA HIS A 94 4.38 8.21 -10.76
C HIS A 94 5.28 9.25 -10.11
N GLU A 95 5.60 9.10 -8.83
CA GLU A 95 6.58 9.95 -8.14
C GLU A 95 7.97 9.83 -8.76
N ASP A 96 8.37 8.62 -9.17
CA ASP A 96 9.67 8.34 -9.80
C ASP A 96 9.91 9.09 -11.12
N ARG A 97 8.86 9.61 -11.76
CA ARG A 97 9.02 10.43 -12.97
C ARG A 97 9.86 11.67 -12.70
N THR A 98 9.57 12.40 -11.61
CA THR A 98 10.33 13.60 -11.22
C THR A 98 11.74 13.22 -10.76
N SER A 99 11.91 12.05 -10.14
CA SER A 99 13.24 11.55 -9.77
C SER A 99 14.13 11.34 -11.02
N LYS A 100 13.56 10.76 -12.07
CA LYS A 100 14.26 10.52 -13.34
C LYS A 100 14.51 11.79 -14.14
N ASP A 101 13.57 12.73 -14.14
CA ASP A 101 13.66 13.95 -14.94
C ASP A 101 14.47 15.05 -14.26
N ALA A 102 14.43 15.15 -12.94
CA ALA A 102 14.99 16.26 -12.17
C ALA A 102 15.84 15.85 -10.96
N GLY A 103 15.98 14.56 -10.67
CA GLY A 103 16.74 14.06 -9.52
C GLY A 103 16.10 14.34 -8.16
N ILE A 104 14.79 14.59 -8.12
CA ILE A 104 14.03 14.89 -6.89
C ILE A 104 13.10 13.72 -6.59
N ASP A 105 13.32 13.05 -5.47
CA ASP A 105 12.44 11.98 -4.96
C ASP A 105 11.24 12.59 -4.23
N LEU A 106 10.10 12.69 -4.94
CA LEU A 106 8.88 13.27 -4.38
C LEU A 106 8.29 12.41 -3.26
N SER A 107 8.46 11.08 -3.30
CA SER A 107 7.99 10.19 -2.23
C SER A 107 8.77 10.43 -0.94
N ALA A 108 10.09 10.60 -1.03
CA ALA A 108 10.92 10.98 0.11
C ALA A 108 10.51 12.33 0.69
N VAL A 109 10.24 13.31 -0.18
CA VAL A 109 9.76 14.66 0.24
C VAL A 109 8.43 14.55 0.98
N ILE A 110 7.45 13.80 0.44
CA ILE A 110 6.14 13.58 1.08
C ILE A 110 6.33 12.90 2.44
N ALA A 111 7.12 11.84 2.51
CA ALA A 111 7.37 11.10 3.75
C ALA A 111 8.06 11.97 4.82
N GLN A 112 9.01 12.84 4.42
CA GLN A 112 9.67 13.79 5.29
C GLN A 112 8.66 14.80 5.89
N PHE A 113 7.77 15.35 5.09
CA PHE A 113 6.75 16.28 5.60
C PHE A 113 5.71 15.60 6.50
N LEU A 114 5.42 14.33 6.25
CA LEU A 114 4.53 13.53 7.10
C LEU A 114 5.24 12.98 8.34
N ASP A 115 6.57 13.07 8.42
CA ASP A 115 7.41 12.53 9.50
C ASP A 115 7.16 11.02 9.69
N ILE A 116 7.27 10.27 8.60
CA ILE A 116 7.06 8.81 8.55
C ILE A 116 8.26 8.08 7.93
N PRO A 117 8.49 6.80 8.29
CA PRO A 117 9.48 5.95 7.63
C PRO A 117 9.27 5.86 6.12
N TYR A 118 10.37 5.84 5.37
CA TYR A 118 10.35 5.76 3.91
C TYR A 118 11.46 4.84 3.37
N ASP A 119 11.16 4.13 2.31
CA ASP A 119 12.13 3.45 1.45
C ASP A 119 11.65 3.53 -0.01
N SER A 120 12.58 3.70 -0.94
CA SER A 120 12.26 3.86 -2.36
C SER A 120 11.76 2.57 -3.03
N ALA A 121 12.02 1.40 -2.46
CA ALA A 121 11.69 0.10 -3.06
C ALA A 121 10.66 -0.69 -2.25
N SER A 122 10.95 -0.92 -0.97
CA SER A 122 10.12 -1.77 -0.11
C SER A 122 10.34 -1.50 1.37
N LEU A 123 9.32 -1.77 2.19
CA LEU A 123 9.42 -1.75 3.64
C LEU A 123 9.02 -3.10 4.23
N VAL A 124 9.76 -3.53 5.22
CA VAL A 124 9.42 -4.70 6.04
C VAL A 124 9.00 -4.22 7.41
N TYR A 125 7.76 -4.45 7.76
CA TYR A 125 7.22 -4.12 9.07
C TYR A 125 7.24 -5.35 9.97
N GLN A 126 7.74 -5.17 11.19
CA GLN A 126 7.49 -6.10 12.28
C GLN A 126 6.43 -5.49 13.19
N ILE A 127 5.20 -5.97 13.07
CA ILE A 127 4.05 -5.47 13.82
C ILE A 127 3.86 -6.31 15.08
N LYS A 128 3.88 -5.65 16.23
CA LYS A 128 3.61 -6.28 17.53
C LYS A 128 2.40 -5.63 18.18
N HIS A 129 1.47 -6.44 18.64
CA HIS A 129 0.32 -5.99 19.44
C HIS A 129 -0.18 -7.13 20.35
N GLY A 130 -0.97 -6.81 21.34
CA GLY A 130 -1.59 -7.77 22.24
C GLY A 130 -1.97 -7.15 23.58
N THR A 131 -2.91 -7.77 24.29
CA THR A 131 -3.36 -7.31 25.62
C THR A 131 -2.36 -7.68 26.70
N LYS A 132 -2.34 -6.90 27.80
CA LYS A 132 -1.49 -7.17 28.97
C LYS A 132 -1.79 -8.58 29.53
N GLY A 133 -0.73 -9.40 29.68
CA GLY A 133 -0.81 -10.74 30.26
C GLY A 133 -1.00 -11.90 29.26
N SER A 134 -1.37 -11.65 28.01
CA SER A 134 -1.57 -12.70 26.99
C SER A 134 -0.39 -12.90 26.02
N GLY A 135 0.70 -12.14 26.21
CA GLY A 135 1.79 -12.09 25.23
C GLY A 135 1.46 -11.26 24.01
N LYS A 136 2.49 -10.88 23.26
CA LYS A 136 2.31 -10.07 22.03
C LYS A 136 2.32 -10.95 20.79
N ASN A 137 1.32 -10.77 19.95
CA ASN A 137 1.35 -11.26 18.58
C ASN A 137 2.41 -10.52 17.79
N ASN A 138 3.10 -11.21 16.89
CA ASN A 138 4.15 -10.66 16.05
C ASN A 138 3.93 -11.07 14.61
N TYR A 139 3.89 -10.10 13.70
CA TYR A 139 3.68 -10.30 12.27
C TYR A 139 4.78 -9.62 11.48
N VAL A 140 5.25 -10.28 10.43
CA VAL A 140 6.15 -9.69 9.45
C VAL A 140 5.37 -9.41 8.18
N ILE A 141 5.35 -8.14 7.77
CA ILE A 141 4.64 -7.67 6.57
C ILE A 141 5.64 -7.04 5.62
N TYR A 142 5.75 -7.58 4.41
CA TYR A 142 6.53 -7.02 3.32
C TYR A 142 5.62 -6.18 2.44
N THR A 143 6.01 -4.94 2.15
CA THR A 143 5.25 -4.01 1.32
C THR A 143 6.12 -3.42 0.22
N THR A 144 5.56 -3.24 -0.97
CA THR A 144 6.18 -2.58 -2.12
C THR A 144 5.09 -1.98 -3.00
N HIS A 145 5.46 -0.98 -3.81
CA HIS A 145 4.54 -0.52 -4.86
C HIS A 145 4.36 -1.57 -5.95
N GLY A 146 5.43 -2.27 -6.28
CA GLY A 146 5.40 -3.24 -7.36
C GLY A 146 5.73 -2.64 -8.73
N PHE A 147 5.54 -3.45 -9.78
CA PHE A 147 5.88 -3.04 -11.15
C PHE A 147 5.13 -3.84 -12.21
N GLY A 148 5.04 -3.24 -13.40
CA GLY A 148 4.64 -3.89 -14.66
C GLY A 148 3.18 -4.33 -14.71
N GLY A 149 2.57 -4.26 -15.87
CA GLY A 149 1.18 -4.65 -16.13
C GLY A 149 0.93 -6.16 -16.03
N GLY A 150 -0.33 -6.56 -15.98
CA GLY A 150 -0.77 -7.95 -16.07
C GLY A 150 -2.24 -7.98 -16.45
N GLY A 151 -2.56 -8.51 -17.63
CA GLY A 151 -3.94 -8.51 -18.16
C GLY A 151 -4.87 -9.53 -17.50
N SER A 152 -4.35 -10.53 -16.81
CA SER A 152 -5.15 -11.57 -16.16
C SER A 152 -4.87 -11.65 -14.66
N LYS A 153 -5.86 -12.14 -13.89
CA LYS A 153 -5.69 -12.35 -12.44
C LYS A 153 -4.56 -13.33 -12.13
N GLY A 154 -4.36 -14.35 -12.95
CA GLY A 154 -3.24 -15.29 -12.79
C GLY A 154 -1.88 -14.62 -12.96
N ALA A 155 -1.70 -13.73 -13.94
CA ALA A 155 -0.47 -12.98 -14.12
C ALA A 155 -0.19 -12.04 -12.91
N LYS A 156 -1.25 -11.43 -12.34
CA LYS A 156 -1.16 -10.60 -11.15
C LYS A 156 -0.78 -11.43 -9.91
N ALA A 157 -1.39 -12.61 -9.73
CA ALA A 157 -1.06 -13.54 -8.65
C ALA A 157 0.40 -14.02 -8.73
N ASN A 158 0.89 -14.36 -9.92
CA ASN A 158 2.29 -14.76 -10.11
C ASN A 158 3.29 -13.66 -9.71
N LYS A 159 2.95 -12.38 -9.95
CA LYS A 159 3.78 -11.25 -9.49
C LYS A 159 3.83 -11.15 -7.97
N LEU A 160 2.66 -11.27 -7.33
CA LEU A 160 2.58 -11.28 -5.87
C LEU A 160 3.40 -12.42 -5.27
N GLN A 161 3.31 -13.62 -5.85
CA GLN A 161 4.04 -14.79 -5.37
C GLN A 161 5.56 -14.59 -5.38
N LYS A 162 6.10 -13.89 -6.39
CA LYS A 162 7.55 -13.58 -6.48
C LYS A 162 8.06 -12.77 -5.30
N LEU A 163 7.22 -11.99 -4.62
CA LEU A 163 7.64 -11.23 -3.44
C LEU A 163 8.16 -12.15 -2.32
N SER A 164 7.67 -13.39 -2.25
CA SER A 164 8.15 -14.36 -1.25
C SER A 164 9.53 -14.95 -1.53
N GLU A 165 10.12 -14.65 -2.68
CA GLU A 165 11.51 -14.99 -2.99
C GLU A 165 12.50 -13.98 -2.37
N LEU A 166 12.01 -12.79 -1.99
CA LEU A 166 12.85 -11.70 -1.47
C LEU A 166 13.09 -11.80 0.04
N CYS A 167 12.08 -12.16 0.79
CA CYS A 167 12.17 -12.37 2.24
C CYS A 167 11.04 -13.27 2.75
N LEU A 168 11.19 -13.79 3.98
CA LEU A 168 10.14 -14.56 4.63
C LEU A 168 9.23 -13.63 5.45
N ALA A 169 7.98 -13.48 5.02
CA ALA A 169 6.96 -12.69 5.71
C ALA A 169 5.67 -13.49 5.92
N ASP A 170 4.78 -12.98 6.75
CA ASP A 170 3.44 -13.52 6.97
C ASP A 170 2.44 -12.95 5.94
N LEU A 171 2.71 -11.72 5.48
CA LEU A 171 1.90 -11.02 4.49
C LEU A 171 2.79 -10.25 3.52
N TYR A 172 2.48 -10.37 2.23
CA TYR A 172 3.08 -9.60 1.14
C TYR A 172 2.03 -8.70 0.52
N VAL A 173 2.30 -7.39 0.45
CA VAL A 173 1.36 -6.39 -0.07
C VAL A 173 1.99 -5.62 -1.20
N MET A 174 1.24 -5.46 -2.30
CA MET A 174 1.68 -4.75 -3.51
C MET A 174 0.57 -3.84 -4.04
N GLY A 175 0.91 -2.64 -4.46
CA GLY A 175 0.07 -1.71 -5.21
C GLY A 175 0.13 -1.91 -6.72
N HIS A 176 0.12 -0.82 -7.48
CA HIS A 176 0.40 -0.69 -8.91
C HIS A 176 -0.61 -1.33 -9.90
N ILE A 177 -1.19 -2.45 -9.56
CA ILE A 177 -2.01 -3.22 -10.51
C ILE A 177 -3.51 -2.89 -10.46
N HIS A 178 -3.90 -1.97 -9.59
CA HIS A 178 -5.28 -1.45 -9.41
C HIS A 178 -6.34 -2.56 -9.33
N ASP A 179 -6.00 -3.73 -8.78
CA ASP A 179 -6.94 -4.85 -8.69
C ASP A 179 -6.71 -5.62 -7.40
N ILE A 180 -7.78 -5.87 -6.67
CA ILE A 180 -7.70 -6.62 -5.41
C ILE A 180 -7.59 -8.10 -5.75
N VAL A 181 -6.41 -8.67 -5.49
CA VAL A 181 -6.13 -10.10 -5.61
C VAL A 181 -5.56 -10.57 -4.28
N THR A 182 -6.15 -11.61 -3.71
CA THR A 182 -5.62 -12.23 -2.49
C THR A 182 -5.64 -13.74 -2.59
N PHE A 183 -4.60 -14.37 -2.07
CA PHE A 183 -4.47 -15.80 -1.92
C PHE A 183 -3.50 -16.14 -0.80
N SER A 184 -3.38 -17.41 -0.44
CA SER A 184 -2.43 -17.86 0.58
C SER A 184 -1.79 -19.17 0.12
N ASP A 185 -0.56 -19.37 0.56
CA ASP A 185 0.15 -20.64 0.50
C ASP A 185 0.79 -20.97 1.87
N ALA A 186 1.56 -22.02 1.92
CA ALA A 186 2.31 -22.38 3.12
C ALA A 186 3.67 -22.97 2.75
N VAL A 187 4.66 -22.74 3.61
CA VAL A 187 6.02 -23.25 3.47
C VAL A 187 6.49 -23.85 4.80
N TYR A 188 7.24 -24.95 4.73
CA TYR A 188 7.93 -25.44 5.89
C TYR A 188 9.20 -24.63 6.16
N VAL A 189 9.35 -24.13 7.38
CA VAL A 189 10.54 -23.42 7.84
C VAL A 189 11.15 -24.16 9.04
N PRO A 190 12.50 -24.22 9.13
CA PRO A 190 13.15 -24.84 10.28
C PRO A 190 12.97 -23.97 11.53
N ASP A 191 12.49 -24.55 12.60
CA ASP A 191 12.55 -24.00 13.96
C ASP A 191 13.79 -24.61 14.64
N THR A 192 14.94 -24.00 14.42
CA THR A 192 16.23 -24.47 14.91
C THR A 192 16.33 -24.49 16.43
N ARG A 193 15.46 -23.72 17.13
CA ARG A 193 15.43 -23.71 18.59
C ARG A 193 14.82 -24.99 19.18
N HIS A 194 13.87 -25.60 18.45
CA HIS A 194 13.12 -26.76 18.92
C HIS A 194 13.32 -28.00 18.03
N ASP A 195 14.34 -27.95 17.15
CA ASP A 195 14.71 -29.06 16.24
C ASP A 195 13.51 -29.67 15.49
N ARG A 196 12.71 -28.82 14.87
CA ARG A 196 11.50 -29.22 14.13
C ARG A 196 11.23 -28.33 12.91
N MET A 197 10.44 -28.84 11.98
CA MET A 197 9.87 -28.06 10.89
C MET A 197 8.52 -27.49 11.31
N VAL A 198 8.28 -26.22 11.04
CA VAL A 198 7.01 -25.52 11.31
C VAL A 198 6.40 -25.08 10.00
N LEU A 199 5.12 -25.39 9.81
CA LEU A 199 4.36 -24.93 8.66
C LEU A 199 4.01 -23.44 8.85
N LYS A 200 4.58 -22.57 8.02
CA LYS A 200 4.31 -21.13 8.03
C LYS A 200 3.37 -20.78 6.88
N LYS A 201 2.18 -20.27 7.22
CA LYS A 201 1.24 -19.70 6.25
C LYS A 201 1.74 -18.35 5.78
N ARG A 202 1.63 -18.08 4.48
CA ARG A 202 1.94 -16.80 3.85
C ARG A 202 0.69 -16.30 3.13
N THR A 203 0.39 -15.03 3.27
CA THR A 203 -0.75 -14.37 2.61
C THR A 203 -0.23 -13.34 1.61
N TYR A 204 -0.88 -13.22 0.48
CA TYR A 204 -0.52 -12.31 -0.59
C TYR A 204 -1.71 -11.40 -0.89
N LEU A 205 -1.44 -10.12 -1.12
CA LEU A 205 -2.45 -9.11 -1.34
C LEU A 205 -1.96 -8.07 -2.33
N SER A 206 -2.77 -7.78 -3.35
CA SER A 206 -2.68 -6.52 -4.08
C SER A 206 -3.84 -5.61 -3.73
N THR A 207 -3.59 -4.31 -3.81
CA THR A 207 -4.57 -3.28 -3.48
C THR A 207 -5.40 -2.89 -4.71
N GLY A 208 -6.55 -2.27 -4.47
CA GLY A 208 -7.24 -1.47 -5.47
C GLY A 208 -6.63 -0.07 -5.59
N SER A 209 -7.41 0.88 -6.09
CA SER A 209 -6.99 2.26 -6.31
C SER A 209 -8.06 3.25 -5.83
N CYS A 210 -7.70 4.53 -5.81
CA CYS A 210 -8.61 5.64 -5.55
C CYS A 210 -9.11 6.29 -6.85
N LEU A 211 -9.12 5.52 -7.95
CA LEU A 211 -9.54 5.98 -9.26
C LEU A 211 -10.87 5.38 -9.67
N GLN A 212 -11.76 6.23 -10.13
CA GLN A 212 -12.95 5.83 -10.88
C GLN A 212 -12.53 5.41 -12.28
N TYR A 213 -13.21 4.37 -12.81
CA TYR A 213 -12.94 3.92 -14.18
C TYR A 213 -13.38 4.96 -15.20
N GLY A 214 -12.51 5.24 -16.17
CA GLY A 214 -12.74 6.22 -17.22
C GLY A 214 -11.44 6.80 -17.78
N GLY A 215 -11.54 7.87 -18.54
CA GLY A 215 -10.41 8.65 -19.02
C GLY A 215 -9.35 7.82 -19.77
N TYR A 216 -8.11 7.86 -19.28
CA TYR A 216 -6.99 7.13 -19.88
C TYR A 216 -7.21 5.61 -19.92
N ALA A 217 -7.74 5.03 -18.83
CA ALA A 217 -7.94 3.58 -18.74
C ALA A 217 -8.94 3.08 -19.81
N GLU A 218 -10.01 3.82 -20.02
CA GLU A 218 -11.03 3.52 -21.03
C GLU A 218 -10.46 3.67 -22.46
N LYS A 219 -9.76 4.77 -22.75
CA LYS A 219 -9.09 5.01 -24.04
C LYS A 219 -8.09 3.91 -24.41
N MET A 220 -7.41 3.34 -23.41
CA MET A 220 -6.43 2.28 -23.59
C MET A 220 -7.05 0.88 -23.52
N LEU A 221 -8.39 0.76 -23.48
CA LEU A 221 -9.13 -0.50 -23.37
C LEU A 221 -8.65 -1.37 -22.18
N LEU A 222 -8.22 -0.72 -21.10
CA LEU A 222 -7.88 -1.41 -19.85
C LEU A 222 -9.18 -1.87 -19.17
N ARG A 223 -9.11 -3.00 -18.49
CA ARG A 223 -10.25 -3.47 -17.69
C ARG A 223 -10.45 -2.54 -16.50
N PRO A 224 -11.72 -2.33 -16.06
CA PRO A 224 -11.97 -1.67 -14.79
C PRO A 224 -11.17 -2.33 -13.66
N GLY A 225 -10.45 -1.52 -12.90
CA GLY A 225 -9.76 -1.93 -11.69
C GLY A 225 -10.73 -2.06 -10.51
N SER A 226 -10.19 -2.42 -9.35
CA SER A 226 -10.93 -2.39 -8.09
C SER A 226 -10.80 -1.01 -7.47
N GLU A 227 -11.92 -0.28 -7.35
CA GLU A 227 -11.97 0.94 -6.57
C GLU A 227 -12.05 0.60 -5.08
N GLY A 228 -11.22 1.21 -4.26
CA GLY A 228 -11.15 0.98 -2.82
C GLY A 228 -10.01 0.07 -2.38
N TYR A 229 -9.97 -0.18 -1.08
CA TYR A 229 -8.86 -0.87 -0.43
C TYR A 229 -9.37 -1.95 0.53
N PRO A 230 -8.73 -3.13 0.54
CA PRO A 230 -9.02 -4.15 1.52
C PRO A 230 -8.52 -3.73 2.91
N LEU A 231 -9.14 -4.28 3.97
CA LEU A 231 -8.60 -4.20 5.32
C LEU A 231 -7.77 -5.43 5.63
N ILE A 232 -6.55 -5.22 6.07
CA ILE A 232 -5.70 -6.25 6.67
C ILE A 232 -6.07 -6.32 8.15
N HIS A 233 -6.55 -7.47 8.60
CA HIS A 233 -6.89 -7.73 10.00
C HIS A 233 -5.89 -8.71 10.60
N LEU A 234 -5.23 -8.27 11.68
CA LEU A 234 -4.23 -9.02 12.43
C LEU A 234 -4.79 -9.36 13.81
N SER A 235 -4.99 -10.65 14.10
CA SER A 235 -5.45 -11.13 15.42
C SER A 235 -4.99 -12.57 15.63
N ASP A 236 -4.71 -12.95 16.87
CA ASP A 236 -4.40 -14.33 17.29
C ASP A 236 -3.32 -15.02 16.45
N GLY A 237 -2.29 -14.29 16.06
CA GLY A 237 -1.24 -14.79 15.17
C GLY A 237 -1.68 -15.07 13.72
N LYS A 238 -2.86 -14.59 13.32
CA LYS A 238 -3.45 -14.84 11.99
C LYS A 238 -3.58 -13.52 11.22
N VAL A 239 -3.38 -13.64 9.90
CA VAL A 239 -3.66 -12.57 8.93
C VAL A 239 -4.95 -12.91 8.20
N LYS A 240 -5.92 -11.99 8.20
CA LYS A 240 -7.14 -12.07 7.40
C LYS A 240 -7.25 -10.84 6.51
N ILE A 241 -7.71 -11.02 5.29
CA ILE A 241 -8.01 -9.94 4.35
C ILE A 241 -9.53 -9.81 4.26
N ILE A 242 -10.03 -8.59 4.47
CA ILE A 242 -11.45 -8.22 4.37
C ILE A 242 -11.56 -7.33 3.13
N THR A 243 -12.26 -7.83 2.11
CA THR A 243 -12.48 -7.14 0.83
C THR A 243 -13.89 -6.60 0.73
#